data_662fbb3790aa0d04cda0855adbf57f0d
#
_entry.id   662fbb3790aa0d04cda0855adbf57f0d
#
_cell.length_a   1.000
_cell.length_b   1.000
_cell.length_c   1.000
_cell.angle_alpha   90.00
_cell.angle_beta   90.00
_cell.angle_gamma   90.00
#
_symmetry.space_group_name_H-M   'P 1'
#
loop_
_entity.id
_entity.type
_entity.pdbx_description
1 polymer ?
#
loop_
_entity_poly.entity_id
_entity_poly.type
_entity_poly.pdbx_seq_one_letter_code
_entity_poly.pdbx_strand_id
1 'polypeptide(L)'
;MKNRIFFLLLFFVCLEWNAYAVIDIQSIHITSSDGLANNTIRDIFQDKKGFIWISTTNGLSRYDGHSFITLLPEKDSPISLADYHVKKIDEDKNGFLWVLSTSNVFSCYDLRHNCFVDFTGCGEHDQAYAYRVETANGDNWLWDGQKGCRKISFENEHFSSVTFQCENGKLPSNKVNSLIEDSRGNVWICTQEGLVKVTRNKIEVISD
;
A
#
# COMPACT_ATOMS: atom_id res chain seq x y z
N MET A 1 -16.90 32.10 -63.77
CA MET A 1 -17.85 31.44 -62.82
C MET A 1 -17.58 29.96 -62.61
N LYS A 2 -17.29 29.18 -63.65
CA LYS A 2 -17.07 27.71 -63.53
C LYS A 2 -15.93 27.31 -62.55
N ASN A 3 -14.82 28.03 -62.50
CA ASN A 3 -13.69 27.68 -61.64
C ASN A 3 -13.97 27.97 -60.13
N ARG A 4 -14.82 28.89 -59.77
CA ARG A 4 -15.18 29.17 -58.36
C ARG A 4 -16.08 28.09 -57.78
N ILE A 5 -16.97 27.50 -58.60
CA ILE A 5 -17.85 26.41 -58.17
C ILE A 5 -17.03 25.11 -57.98
N PHE A 6 -16.02 24.87 -58.82
CA PHE A 6 -15.15 23.71 -58.68
C PHE A 6 -14.32 23.75 -57.40
N PHE A 7 -13.76 24.90 -57.02
CA PHE A 7 -13.05 25.07 -55.77
C PHE A 7 -13.95 24.95 -54.53
N LEU A 8 -15.19 25.40 -54.61
CA LEU A 8 -16.18 25.22 -53.53
C LEU A 8 -16.57 23.76 -53.34
N LEU A 9 -16.73 23.01 -54.41
CA LEU A 9 -17.01 21.58 -54.37
C LEU A 9 -15.83 20.77 -53.81
N LEU A 10 -14.57 21.13 -54.16
CA LEU A 10 -13.37 20.51 -53.61
C LEU A 10 -13.24 20.77 -52.12
N PHE A 11 -13.56 21.99 -51.66
CA PHE A 11 -13.52 22.36 -50.26
C PHE A 11 -14.60 21.61 -49.43
N PHE A 12 -15.79 21.35 -49.99
CA PHE A 12 -16.81 20.56 -49.34
C PHE A 12 -16.45 19.07 -49.23
N VAL A 13 -15.80 18.49 -50.26
CA VAL A 13 -15.33 17.10 -50.21
C VAL A 13 -14.22 16.89 -49.17
N CYS A 14 -13.37 17.92 -48.93
CA CYS A 14 -12.32 17.84 -47.90
C CYS A 14 -12.88 17.96 -46.48
N LEU A 15 -14.09 18.51 -46.26
CA LEU A 15 -14.69 18.65 -44.93
C LEU A 15 -15.38 17.36 -44.43
N GLU A 16 -15.57 16.36 -45.26
CA GLU A 16 -16.23 15.10 -44.89
C GLU A 16 -15.29 13.98 -44.45
N TRP A 17 -13.96 14.21 -44.44
CA TRP A 17 -13.04 13.27 -43.87
C TRP A 17 -12.92 13.48 -42.35
N ASN A 18 -14.01 13.21 -41.63
CA ASN A 18 -13.93 12.85 -40.26
C ASN A 18 -13.20 11.50 -40.14
N ALA A 19 -11.88 11.54 -39.97
CA ALA A 19 -11.12 10.37 -39.58
C ALA A 19 -11.56 9.97 -38.18
N TYR A 20 -12.52 9.08 -38.07
CA TYR A 20 -12.78 8.40 -36.81
C TYR A 20 -11.57 7.52 -36.54
N ALA A 21 -10.68 7.98 -35.63
CA ALA A 21 -9.70 7.11 -35.07
C ALA A 21 -10.43 6.05 -34.22
N VAL A 22 -10.61 4.89 -34.80
CA VAL A 22 -11.06 3.72 -34.03
C VAL A 22 -9.90 3.37 -33.13
N ILE A 23 -10.03 3.67 -31.83
CA ILE A 23 -9.09 3.18 -30.82
C ILE A 23 -9.38 1.69 -30.70
N ASP A 24 -8.56 0.88 -31.37
CA ASP A 24 -8.58 -0.57 -31.19
C ASP A 24 -7.96 -0.90 -29.83
N ILE A 25 -8.80 -1.09 -28.83
CA ILE A 25 -8.37 -1.49 -27.49
C ILE A 25 -8.16 -2.99 -27.49
N GLN A 26 -6.91 -3.42 -27.57
CA GLN A 26 -6.55 -4.81 -27.36
C GLN A 26 -6.56 -5.10 -25.85
N SER A 27 -7.44 -5.99 -25.41
CA SER A 27 -7.47 -6.49 -24.05
C SER A 27 -6.79 -7.85 -23.98
N ILE A 28 -5.94 -8.05 -22.96
CA ILE A 28 -5.33 -9.34 -22.64
C ILE A 28 -5.98 -9.84 -21.35
N HIS A 29 -6.53 -11.05 -21.37
CA HIS A 29 -7.08 -11.70 -20.20
C HIS A 29 -6.00 -12.56 -19.55
N ILE A 30 -5.55 -12.17 -18.36
CA ILE A 30 -4.52 -12.87 -17.59
C ILE A 30 -5.18 -13.69 -16.49
N THR A 31 -4.79 -14.95 -16.38
CA THR A 31 -5.37 -15.91 -15.44
C THR A 31 -4.27 -16.72 -14.73
N SER A 32 -4.68 -17.64 -13.87
CA SER A 32 -3.76 -18.56 -13.20
C SER A 32 -3.03 -19.51 -14.17
N SER A 33 -3.57 -19.74 -15.37
CA SER A 33 -2.86 -20.47 -16.43
C SER A 33 -1.68 -19.71 -17.01
N ASP A 34 -1.65 -18.39 -16.85
CA ASP A 34 -0.57 -17.52 -17.29
C ASP A 34 0.47 -17.26 -16.18
N GLY A 35 0.30 -17.86 -15.00
CA GLY A 35 1.21 -17.80 -13.86
C GLY A 35 0.75 -16.92 -12.70
N LEU A 36 -0.46 -16.33 -12.78
CA LEU A 36 -1.04 -15.61 -11.65
C LEU A 36 -1.36 -16.57 -10.51
N ALA A 37 -1.09 -16.19 -9.26
CA ALA A 37 -1.28 -17.04 -8.09
C ALA A 37 -2.72 -17.54 -7.92
N ASN A 38 -3.71 -16.71 -8.23
CA ASN A 38 -5.14 -17.07 -8.22
C ASN A 38 -5.96 -16.05 -9.02
N ASN A 39 -7.07 -16.49 -9.62
CA ASN A 39 -7.98 -15.63 -10.39
C ASN A 39 -8.85 -14.69 -9.53
N THR A 40 -8.91 -14.91 -8.22
CA THR A 40 -9.61 -14.02 -7.29
C THR A 40 -8.65 -12.93 -6.83
N ILE A 41 -8.69 -11.79 -7.51
CA ILE A 41 -7.86 -10.62 -7.23
C ILE A 41 -8.57 -9.73 -6.21
N ARG A 42 -7.82 -9.15 -5.27
CA ARG A 42 -8.32 -8.25 -4.23
C ARG A 42 -7.78 -6.84 -4.35
N ASP A 43 -6.51 -6.71 -4.76
CA ASP A 43 -5.85 -5.43 -4.91
C ASP A 43 -4.79 -5.51 -6.00
N ILE A 44 -4.48 -4.38 -6.61
CA ILE A 44 -3.43 -4.23 -7.62
C ILE A 44 -2.66 -2.95 -7.36
N PHE A 45 -1.34 -3.03 -7.43
CA PHE A 45 -0.45 -1.93 -7.14
C PHE A 45 0.76 -1.93 -8.08
N GLN A 46 1.20 -0.76 -8.54
CA GLN A 46 2.44 -0.63 -9.31
C GLN A 46 3.51 0.01 -8.44
N ASP A 47 4.65 -0.67 -8.26
CA ASP A 47 5.78 -0.12 -7.54
C ASP A 47 6.57 0.91 -8.37
N LYS A 48 7.46 1.65 -7.71
CA LYS A 48 8.29 2.69 -8.35
C LYS A 48 9.27 2.15 -9.39
N LYS A 49 9.52 0.83 -9.41
CA LYS A 49 10.32 0.15 -10.44
C LYS A 49 9.49 -0.27 -11.65
N GLY A 50 8.16 -0.13 -11.59
CA GLY A 50 7.22 -0.47 -12.65
C GLY A 50 6.67 -1.89 -12.60
N PHE A 51 7.04 -2.73 -11.63
CA PHE A 51 6.42 -4.04 -11.43
C PHE A 51 4.98 -3.90 -10.97
N ILE A 52 4.11 -4.75 -11.47
CA ILE A 52 2.71 -4.84 -11.02
C ILE A 52 2.59 -5.93 -9.96
N TRP A 53 2.13 -5.52 -8.78
CA TRP A 53 1.86 -6.41 -7.67
C TRP A 53 0.36 -6.69 -7.60
N ILE A 54 0.01 -7.96 -7.50
CA ILE A 54 -1.38 -8.42 -7.56
C ILE A 54 -1.64 -9.27 -6.32
N SER A 55 -2.51 -8.78 -5.45
CA SER A 55 -2.95 -9.51 -4.28
C SER A 55 -4.07 -10.48 -4.65
N THR A 56 -3.96 -11.71 -4.19
CA THR A 56 -4.93 -12.75 -4.48
C THR A 56 -5.39 -13.48 -3.23
N THR A 57 -6.30 -14.42 -3.38
CA THR A 57 -6.70 -15.34 -2.31
C THR A 57 -5.73 -16.52 -2.13
N ASN A 58 -4.63 -16.55 -2.89
CA ASN A 58 -3.63 -17.61 -2.79
C ASN A 58 -2.21 -17.07 -3.01
N GLY A 59 -1.85 -16.02 -2.26
CA GLY A 59 -0.54 -15.40 -2.29
C GLY A 59 -0.50 -14.06 -3.01
N LEU A 60 0.70 -13.56 -3.16
CA LEU A 60 1.04 -12.28 -3.80
C LEU A 60 1.81 -12.55 -5.08
N SER A 61 1.32 -12.05 -6.21
CA SER A 61 2.00 -12.15 -7.49
C SER A 61 2.67 -10.85 -7.88
N ARG A 62 3.91 -10.92 -8.40
CA ARG A 62 4.62 -9.80 -9.03
C ARG A 62 4.75 -10.08 -10.53
N TYR A 63 4.32 -9.14 -11.35
CA TYR A 63 4.37 -9.20 -12.81
C TYR A 63 5.36 -8.17 -13.36
N ASP A 64 6.24 -8.60 -14.26
CA ASP A 64 7.28 -7.78 -14.88
C ASP A 64 6.93 -7.31 -16.30
N GLY A 65 5.72 -7.60 -16.78
CA GLY A 65 5.28 -7.38 -18.15
C GLY A 65 5.33 -8.65 -19.01
N HIS A 66 5.99 -9.73 -18.55
CA HIS A 66 6.17 -10.98 -19.31
C HIS A 66 5.89 -12.21 -18.47
N SER A 67 6.29 -12.22 -17.21
CA SER A 67 6.24 -13.38 -16.32
C SER A 67 5.75 -13.02 -14.92
N PHE A 68 5.28 -14.02 -14.19
CA PHE A 68 4.86 -13.90 -12.80
C PHE A 68 5.86 -14.55 -11.86
N ILE A 69 6.12 -13.88 -10.73
CA ILE A 69 6.72 -14.48 -9.56
C ILE A 69 5.65 -14.48 -8.47
N THR A 70 5.37 -15.66 -7.90
CA THR A 70 4.40 -15.80 -6.82
C THR A 70 5.13 -15.94 -5.48
N LEU A 71 4.76 -15.10 -4.52
CA LEU A 71 5.22 -15.16 -3.14
C LEU A 71 4.12 -15.78 -2.28
N LEU A 72 4.49 -16.81 -1.54
CA LEU A 72 3.60 -17.57 -0.66
C LEU A 72 4.13 -17.52 0.79
N PRO A 73 3.27 -17.78 1.78
CA PRO A 73 3.72 -18.01 3.14
C PRO A 73 4.69 -19.17 3.21
N GLU A 74 5.79 -19.00 3.92
CA GLU A 74 6.75 -20.07 4.19
C GLU A 74 6.45 -20.67 5.56
N LYS A 75 6.36 -22.01 5.59
CA LYS A 75 6.13 -22.73 6.84
C LYS A 75 7.30 -22.49 7.79
N ASP A 76 6.97 -22.16 9.04
CA ASP A 76 7.94 -21.94 10.12
C ASP A 76 8.92 -20.76 9.89
N SER A 77 8.64 -19.88 8.90
CA SER A 77 9.41 -18.65 8.69
C SER A 77 8.64 -17.44 9.23
N PRO A 78 9.14 -16.78 10.28
CA PRO A 78 8.54 -15.55 10.77
C PRO A 78 8.74 -14.36 9.80
N ILE A 79 9.64 -14.50 8.84
CA ILE A 79 9.98 -13.48 7.84
C ILE A 79 9.53 -13.99 6.47
N SER A 80 8.23 -13.98 6.25
CA SER A 80 7.59 -14.36 4.98
C SER A 80 6.26 -13.64 4.81
N LEU A 81 5.51 -13.98 3.77
CA LEU A 81 4.13 -13.54 3.65
C LEU A 81 3.31 -14.14 4.81
N ALA A 82 2.58 -13.30 5.55
CA ALA A 82 1.89 -13.72 6.78
C ALA A 82 0.72 -14.69 6.54
N ASP A 83 0.07 -14.60 5.38
CA ASP A 83 -1.11 -15.40 5.04
C ASP A 83 -1.23 -15.52 3.51
N TYR A 84 -1.83 -16.61 3.03
CA TYR A 84 -2.18 -16.79 1.61
C TYR A 84 -3.17 -15.73 1.11
N HIS A 85 -4.07 -15.26 1.98
CA HIS A 85 -5.12 -14.31 1.63
C HIS A 85 -4.63 -12.87 1.79
N VAL A 86 -4.10 -12.32 0.73
CA VAL A 86 -3.64 -10.92 0.70
C VAL A 86 -4.82 -9.99 0.43
N LYS A 87 -4.95 -8.94 1.25
CA LYS A 87 -6.06 -7.97 1.22
C LYS A 87 -5.67 -6.67 0.53
N LYS A 88 -4.49 -6.12 0.86
CA LYS A 88 -4.03 -4.81 0.37
C LYS A 88 -2.52 -4.76 0.25
N ILE A 89 -2.05 -3.95 -0.68
CA ILE A 89 -0.64 -3.70 -0.96
C ILE A 89 -0.40 -2.20 -1.02
N ASP A 90 0.74 -1.74 -0.50
CA ASP A 90 1.16 -0.35 -0.58
C ASP A 90 2.68 -0.23 -0.45
N GLU A 91 3.32 0.74 -1.12
CA GLU A 91 4.77 0.99 -1.05
C GLU A 91 5.03 2.25 -0.24
N ASP A 92 5.98 2.19 0.69
CA ASP A 92 6.41 3.37 1.44
C ASP A 92 7.54 4.16 0.73
N LYS A 93 7.92 5.28 1.32
CA LYS A 93 8.98 6.16 0.79
C LYS A 93 10.36 5.52 0.85
N ASN A 94 10.57 4.58 1.78
CA ASN A 94 11.82 3.89 2.00
C ASN A 94 12.02 2.69 1.04
N GLY A 95 11.02 2.38 0.19
CA GLY A 95 11.08 1.29 -0.78
C GLY A 95 10.74 -0.08 -0.18
N PHE A 96 9.89 -0.08 0.85
CA PHE A 96 9.28 -1.29 1.40
C PHE A 96 7.85 -1.45 0.93
N LEU A 97 7.51 -2.65 0.51
CA LEU A 97 6.14 -3.03 0.17
C LEU A 97 5.46 -3.58 1.41
N TRP A 98 4.40 -2.92 1.84
CA TRP A 98 3.57 -3.33 2.96
C TRP A 98 2.39 -4.15 2.45
N VAL A 99 2.32 -5.38 2.90
CA VAL A 99 1.34 -6.38 2.46
C VAL A 99 0.43 -6.74 3.64
N LEU A 100 -0.84 -6.34 3.55
CA LEU A 100 -1.84 -6.64 4.58
C LEU A 100 -2.62 -7.90 4.21
N SER A 101 -2.66 -8.86 5.11
CA SER A 101 -3.48 -10.07 4.98
C SER A 101 -4.93 -9.85 5.42
N THR A 102 -5.80 -10.80 5.13
CA THR A 102 -7.20 -10.77 5.63
C THR A 102 -7.31 -11.03 7.13
N SER A 103 -6.31 -11.64 7.73
CA SER A 103 -6.16 -11.78 9.19
C SER A 103 -5.65 -10.50 9.88
N ASN A 104 -5.50 -9.41 9.12
CA ASN A 104 -4.98 -8.11 9.57
C ASN A 104 -3.52 -8.16 10.06
N VAL A 105 -2.72 -9.03 9.52
CA VAL A 105 -1.27 -9.09 9.78
C VAL A 105 -0.54 -8.46 8.60
N PHE A 106 0.42 -7.56 8.89
CA PHE A 106 1.31 -7.00 7.89
C PHE A 106 2.54 -7.87 7.69
N SER A 107 2.94 -8.02 6.42
CA SER A 107 4.27 -8.44 6.01
C SER A 107 4.97 -7.26 5.34
N CYS A 108 6.26 -7.16 5.49
CA CYS A 108 7.08 -6.11 4.89
C CYS A 108 8.09 -6.75 3.93
N TYR A 109 8.09 -6.30 2.66
CA TYR A 109 8.99 -6.80 1.64
C TYR A 109 9.92 -5.69 1.16
N ASP A 110 11.23 -5.92 1.25
CA ASP A 110 12.25 -4.97 0.76
C ASP A 110 12.36 -5.10 -0.76
N LEU A 111 11.92 -4.06 -1.48
CA LEU A 111 11.98 -4.00 -2.95
C LEU A 111 13.40 -3.86 -3.48
N ARG A 112 14.37 -3.47 -2.65
CA ARG A 112 15.79 -3.32 -3.04
C ARG A 112 16.49 -4.69 -3.06
N HIS A 113 16.22 -5.50 -2.02
CA HIS A 113 16.87 -6.80 -1.82
C HIS A 113 15.99 -7.98 -2.25
N ASN A 114 14.73 -7.74 -2.64
CA ASN A 114 13.75 -8.75 -3.06
C ASN A 114 13.53 -9.84 -2.01
N CYS A 115 13.37 -9.47 -0.75
CA CYS A 115 13.11 -10.38 0.35
C CYS A 115 12.14 -9.78 1.38
N PHE A 116 11.47 -10.64 2.13
CA PHE A 116 10.73 -10.21 3.31
C PHE A 116 11.70 -9.81 4.42
N VAL A 117 11.29 -8.86 5.27
CA VAL A 117 12.08 -8.33 6.38
C VAL A 117 11.27 -8.28 7.66
N ASP A 118 11.96 -8.49 8.80
CA ASP A 118 11.37 -8.24 10.12
C ASP A 118 11.39 -6.75 10.45
N PHE A 119 10.23 -6.13 10.31
CA PHE A 119 10.04 -4.71 10.63
C PHE A 119 9.71 -4.47 12.11
N THR A 120 9.45 -5.54 12.88
CA THR A 120 9.12 -5.44 14.30
C THR A 120 10.35 -5.37 15.19
N GLY A 121 11.46 -5.93 14.72
CA GLY A 121 12.73 -6.04 15.47
C GLY A 121 12.71 -7.07 16.60
N CYS A 122 11.66 -7.86 16.73
CA CYS A 122 11.51 -8.87 17.79
C CYS A 122 11.01 -10.24 17.29
N GLY A 123 10.85 -10.42 15.98
CA GLY A 123 10.39 -11.71 15.39
C GLY A 123 8.95 -12.08 15.71
N GLU A 124 8.19 -11.18 16.33
CA GLU A 124 6.80 -11.44 16.71
C GLU A 124 5.84 -10.93 15.62
N HIS A 125 5.26 -11.84 14.86
CA HIS A 125 4.12 -11.57 13.98
C HIS A 125 2.76 -11.52 14.70
N ASP A 126 2.77 -11.52 16.03
CA ASP A 126 1.59 -11.78 16.86
C ASP A 126 0.63 -10.60 17.01
N GLN A 127 0.90 -9.44 16.38
CA GLN A 127 0.01 -8.30 16.48
C GLN A 127 -0.69 -8.05 15.14
N ALA A 128 -2.00 -8.28 15.14
CA ALA A 128 -2.85 -7.88 14.04
C ALA A 128 -2.99 -6.35 14.02
N TYR A 129 -2.73 -5.74 12.87
CA TYR A 129 -2.98 -4.32 12.60
C TYR A 129 -3.82 -4.21 11.34
N ALA A 130 -4.94 -3.48 11.43
CA ALA A 130 -5.86 -3.33 10.30
C ALA A 130 -5.55 -2.11 9.45
N TYR A 131 -4.81 -1.14 9.99
CA TYR A 131 -4.58 0.17 9.41
C TYR A 131 -3.11 0.55 9.45
N ARG A 132 -2.68 1.29 8.43
CA ARG A 132 -1.34 1.88 8.30
C ARG A 132 -1.45 3.32 7.78
N VAL A 133 -0.64 4.20 8.35
CA VAL A 133 -0.38 5.55 7.83
C VAL A 133 1.12 5.77 7.79
N GLU A 134 1.62 6.28 6.68
CA GLU A 134 2.99 6.73 6.53
C GLU A 134 3.06 8.25 6.72
N THR A 135 3.99 8.71 7.54
CA THR A 135 4.24 10.13 7.79
C THR A 135 5.21 10.74 6.77
N ALA A 136 5.30 12.06 6.75
CA ALA A 136 6.15 12.79 5.81
C ALA A 136 7.65 12.44 5.95
N ASN A 137 8.09 12.07 7.16
CA ASN A 137 9.46 11.61 7.44
C ASN A 137 9.71 10.12 7.16
N GLY A 138 8.69 9.36 6.69
CA GLY A 138 8.80 7.95 6.36
C GLY A 138 8.55 6.98 7.51
N ASP A 139 8.14 7.48 8.69
CA ASP A 139 7.68 6.59 9.76
C ASP A 139 6.33 5.95 9.40
N ASN A 140 6.17 4.67 9.70
CA ASN A 140 4.94 3.94 9.51
C ASN A 140 4.22 3.74 10.86
N TRP A 141 2.96 4.12 10.92
CA TRP A 141 2.13 3.93 12.10
C TRP A 141 1.08 2.86 11.82
N LEU A 142 1.01 1.86 12.69
CA LEU A 142 0.11 0.72 12.57
C LEU A 142 -0.85 0.69 13.77
N TRP A 143 -2.14 0.38 13.54
CA TRP A 143 -3.12 0.16 14.61
C TRP A 143 -4.26 -0.77 14.17
N ASP A 144 -4.98 -1.36 15.13
CA ASP A 144 -6.10 -2.28 14.90
C ASP A 144 -7.43 -1.83 15.52
N GLY A 145 -7.41 -0.73 16.27
CA GLY A 145 -8.55 -0.21 16.99
C GLY A 145 -8.77 -0.82 18.39
N GLN A 146 -7.90 -1.71 18.88
CA GLN A 146 -8.05 -2.38 20.17
C GLN A 146 -6.79 -2.39 21.05
N LYS A 147 -5.61 -2.45 20.44
CA LYS A 147 -4.33 -2.74 21.12
C LYS A 147 -3.37 -1.54 21.17
N GLY A 148 -3.88 -0.34 20.95
CA GLY A 148 -3.07 0.85 20.80
C GLY A 148 -2.52 0.98 19.38
N CYS A 149 -1.36 1.64 19.25
CA CYS A 149 -0.68 1.77 17.97
C CYS A 149 0.82 1.57 18.11
N ARG A 150 1.46 1.24 17.01
CA ARG A 150 2.91 1.05 16.91
C ARG A 150 3.48 1.97 15.85
N LYS A 151 4.51 2.71 16.21
CA LYS A 151 5.33 3.47 15.27
C LYS A 151 6.50 2.58 14.83
N ILE A 152 6.75 2.49 13.53
CA ILE A 152 7.88 1.81 12.91
C ILE A 152 8.70 2.88 12.20
N SER A 153 9.98 2.97 12.52
CA SER A 153 10.94 3.86 11.85
C SER A 153 12.04 3.03 11.20
N PHE A 154 12.52 3.49 10.04
CA PHE A 154 13.65 2.87 9.35
C PHE A 154 14.76 3.91 9.19
N GLU A 155 15.86 3.69 9.91
CA GLU A 155 17.02 4.58 9.90
C GLU A 155 18.32 3.77 9.91
N ASN A 156 19.33 4.21 9.15
CA ASN A 156 20.64 3.55 9.07
C ASN A 156 20.55 2.04 8.77
N GLU A 157 19.69 1.66 7.83
CA GLU A 157 19.43 0.26 7.42
C GLU A 157 18.84 -0.63 8.52
N HIS A 158 18.24 -0.04 9.56
CA HIS A 158 17.64 -0.76 10.69
C HIS A 158 16.22 -0.31 10.96
N PHE A 159 15.35 -1.27 11.26
CA PHE A 159 14.03 -1.00 11.80
C PHE A 159 14.10 -0.78 13.31
N SER A 160 13.34 0.20 13.76
CA SER A 160 13.06 0.41 15.18
C SER A 160 11.57 0.59 15.38
N SER A 161 11.05 0.16 16.54
CA SER A 161 9.62 0.28 16.82
C SER A 161 9.34 0.83 18.21
N VAL A 162 8.27 1.61 18.31
CA VAL A 162 7.77 2.15 19.58
C VAL A 162 6.28 1.87 19.69
N THR A 163 5.86 1.17 20.75
CA THR A 163 4.46 0.90 21.05
C THR A 163 3.85 2.00 21.91
N PHE A 164 2.64 2.40 21.57
CA PHE A 164 1.82 3.36 22.30
C PHE A 164 0.58 2.64 22.81
N GLN A 165 0.47 2.56 24.15
CA GLN A 165 -0.60 1.85 24.86
C GLN A 165 -0.90 2.56 26.19
N CYS A 166 -2.04 2.23 26.82
CA CYS A 166 -2.37 2.71 28.17
C CYS A 166 -1.37 2.22 29.20
N GLU A 167 -0.95 0.96 29.10
CA GLU A 167 -0.08 0.28 30.04
C GLU A 167 1.31 0.95 30.16
N ASN A 168 1.76 1.59 29.08
CA ASN A 168 3.02 2.34 29.09
C ASN A 168 2.82 3.85 29.25
N GLY A 169 1.60 4.30 29.57
CA GLY A 169 1.26 5.70 29.86
C GLY A 169 1.29 6.64 28.66
N LYS A 170 1.33 6.11 27.44
CA LYS A 170 1.39 6.93 26.21
C LYS A 170 0.03 7.24 25.61
N LEU A 171 -0.98 6.43 25.90
CA LEU A 171 -2.36 6.63 25.44
C LEU A 171 -3.33 6.63 26.63
N PRO A 172 -4.43 7.40 26.57
CA PRO A 172 -5.53 7.30 27.54
C PRO A 172 -6.38 6.05 27.31
N SER A 173 -6.45 5.52 26.09
CA SER A 173 -7.17 4.31 25.73
C SER A 173 -6.45 3.55 24.62
N ASN A 174 -6.43 2.20 24.70
CA ASN A 174 -5.92 1.34 23.63
C ASN A 174 -6.82 1.28 22.39
N LYS A 175 -8.05 1.80 22.50
CA LYS A 175 -8.98 1.88 21.37
C LYS A 175 -8.63 3.10 20.51
N VAL A 176 -7.75 2.88 19.52
CA VAL A 176 -7.36 3.91 18.55
C VAL A 176 -8.34 3.88 17.37
N ASN A 177 -9.08 4.99 17.20
CA ASN A 177 -10.07 5.13 16.14
C ASN A 177 -9.46 5.61 14.83
N SER A 178 -8.49 6.53 14.93
CA SER A 178 -7.88 7.20 13.76
C SER A 178 -6.53 7.78 14.14
N LEU A 179 -5.68 7.97 13.13
CA LEU A 179 -4.38 8.60 13.26
C LEU A 179 -4.10 9.44 12.02
N ILE A 180 -3.60 10.65 12.22
CA ILE A 180 -3.19 11.55 11.13
C ILE A 180 -1.89 12.27 11.47
N GLU A 181 -1.16 12.72 10.45
CA GLU A 181 -0.08 13.70 10.56
C GLU A 181 -0.59 15.08 10.16
N ASP A 182 -0.26 16.10 10.96
CA ASP A 182 -0.58 17.48 10.61
C ASP A 182 0.51 18.11 9.71
N SER A 183 0.23 19.30 9.16
CA SER A 183 1.15 20.02 8.28
C SER A 183 2.47 20.45 8.93
N ARG A 184 2.61 20.28 10.25
CA ARG A 184 3.82 20.56 11.03
C ARG A 184 4.60 19.30 11.37
N GLY A 185 4.15 18.11 10.90
CA GLY A 185 4.76 16.83 11.18
C GLY A 185 4.45 16.27 12.59
N ASN A 186 3.41 16.77 13.26
CA ASN A 186 2.94 16.15 14.50
C ASN A 186 1.92 15.07 14.17
N VAL A 187 2.01 13.96 14.89
CA VAL A 187 1.04 12.87 14.75
C VAL A 187 -0.06 13.02 15.81
N TRP A 188 -1.30 12.98 15.36
CA TRP A 188 -2.48 13.05 16.20
C TRP A 188 -3.14 11.68 16.25
N ILE A 189 -3.33 11.15 17.45
CA ILE A 189 -3.91 9.84 17.70
C ILE A 189 -5.25 10.04 18.39
N CYS A 190 -6.32 9.64 17.71
CA CYS A 190 -7.69 9.72 18.22
C CYS A 190 -8.03 8.42 18.92
N THR A 191 -8.24 8.45 20.23
CA THR A 191 -8.64 7.28 21.02
C THR A 191 -10.08 7.42 21.51
N GLN A 192 -10.64 6.36 22.10
CA GLN A 192 -11.97 6.42 22.67
C GLN A 192 -12.06 7.39 23.87
N GLU A 193 -10.97 7.59 24.61
CA GLU A 193 -10.94 8.34 25.86
C GLU A 193 -10.08 9.61 25.80
N GLY A 194 -9.80 10.12 24.62
CA GLY A 194 -9.08 11.37 24.45
C GLY A 194 -8.23 11.43 23.19
N LEU A 195 -7.64 12.58 22.96
CA LEU A 195 -6.78 12.89 21.84
C LEU A 195 -5.33 12.97 22.31
N VAL A 196 -4.41 12.36 21.58
CA VAL A 196 -2.99 12.40 21.86
C VAL A 196 -2.25 13.09 20.74
N LYS A 197 -1.39 14.03 21.07
CA LYS A 197 -0.48 14.69 20.15
C LYS A 197 0.93 14.20 20.38
N VAL A 198 1.55 13.62 19.36
CA VAL A 198 2.95 13.19 19.37
C VAL A 198 3.77 14.16 18.53
N THR A 199 4.72 14.81 19.17
CA THR A 199 5.73 15.65 18.52
C THR A 199 7.09 14.96 18.58
N ARG A 200 8.12 15.54 17.94
CA ARG A 200 9.50 14.99 18.02
C ARG A 200 9.99 14.77 19.46
N ASN A 201 9.58 15.62 20.39
CA ASN A 201 10.17 15.66 21.74
C ASN A 201 9.15 15.37 22.85
N LYS A 202 7.85 15.25 22.55
CA LYS A 202 6.83 15.19 23.59
C LYS A 202 5.59 14.43 23.13
N ILE A 203 4.98 13.71 24.05
CA ILE A 203 3.64 13.15 23.95
C ILE A 203 2.73 13.97 24.86
N GLU A 204 1.67 14.54 24.32
CA GLU A 204 0.68 15.32 25.04
C GLU A 204 -0.68 14.63 24.95
N VAL A 205 -1.22 14.26 26.09
CA VAL A 205 -2.61 13.76 26.19
C VAL A 205 -3.51 14.96 26.39
N ILE A 206 -4.47 15.13 25.48
CA ILE A 206 -5.47 16.19 25.53
C ILE A 206 -6.77 15.50 25.93
N SER A 207 -7.03 15.50 27.25
CA SER A 207 -8.31 15.08 27.84
C SER A 207 -8.98 16.29 28.45
N ASP A 208 -10.29 16.35 28.36
CA ASP A 208 -11.09 17.33 29.12
C ASP A 208 -11.01 17.08 30.62
#